data_ac82d4e2c4723e2b115eaf52e056c183
#
_entry.id   ac82d4e2c4723e2b115eaf52e056c183
#
_cell.length_a   1.000
_cell.length_b   1.000
_cell.length_c   1.000
_cell.angle_alpha   90.00
_cell.angle_beta   90.00
_cell.angle_gamma   90.00
#
_symmetry.space_group_name_H-M   'P 1'
#
loop_
_entity.id
_entity.type
_entity.pdbx_description
1 polymer ?
#
loop_
_entity_poly.entity_id
_entity_poly.type
_entity_poly.pdbx_seq_one_letter_code
_entity_poly.pdbx_strand_id
1 'polypeptide(L)'
;VYAALYAYDGERLQVKEEPFVVEAASLVERLRNQHKRVVFVGDGIKRIAPLVAADELLIIGDPIYRIPKASSLLLSARPLIERGESADPMDMVPYYIRRSEAEVLWEEKHKDNPAMLEENPTVTVIEAAGEK
;
A
#
# COMPACT_ATOMS: atom_id res chain seq x y z
N VAL A 1 0.53 6.96 -7.52
CA VAL A 1 0.57 5.51 -7.36
C VAL A 1 0.29 5.12 -5.92
N TYR A 2 -0.24 3.93 -5.71
CA TYR A 2 -0.24 3.26 -4.42
C TYR A 2 1.06 2.50 -4.29
N ALA A 3 1.75 2.60 -3.16
CA ALA A 3 3.03 1.95 -2.93
C ALA A 3 3.12 1.42 -1.50
N ALA A 4 3.94 0.40 -1.30
CA ALA A 4 4.39 -0.09 -0.01
C ALA A 4 5.84 -0.54 -0.15
N LEU A 5 6.62 -0.42 0.90
CA LEU A 5 8.02 -0.83 0.88
C LEU A 5 8.24 -2.08 1.73
N TYR A 6 8.95 -3.03 1.15
CA TYR A 6 9.33 -4.27 1.81
C TYR A 6 10.83 -4.47 1.71
N ALA A 7 11.40 -5.15 2.67
CA ALA A 7 12.77 -5.65 2.60
C ALA A 7 12.80 -7.14 2.94
N TYR A 8 13.66 -7.89 2.25
CA TYR A 8 13.89 -9.28 2.54
C TYR A 8 15.04 -9.42 3.54
N ASP A 9 14.81 -10.13 4.64
CA ASP A 9 15.80 -10.31 5.71
C ASP A 9 16.61 -11.62 5.57
N GLY A 10 16.39 -12.37 4.48
CA GLY A 10 16.98 -13.68 4.24
C GLY A 10 15.99 -14.83 4.45
N GLU A 11 14.91 -14.62 5.18
CA GLU A 11 13.88 -15.62 5.44
C GLU A 11 12.50 -15.17 4.94
N ARG A 12 12.13 -13.92 5.21
CA ARG A 12 10.81 -13.39 4.87
C ARG A 12 10.84 -11.92 4.44
N LEU A 13 9.77 -11.48 3.81
CA LEU A 13 9.54 -10.06 3.54
C LEU A 13 9.10 -9.36 4.82
N GLN A 14 9.79 -8.27 5.15
CA GLN A 14 9.45 -7.36 6.24
C GLN A 14 8.83 -6.10 5.66
N VAL A 15 7.72 -5.67 6.22
CA VAL A 15 7.14 -4.36 5.89
C VAL A 15 8.08 -3.28 6.43
N LYS A 16 8.53 -2.39 5.56
CA LYS A 16 9.35 -1.22 5.92
C LYS A 16 8.52 0.05 5.89
N GLU A 17 7.51 0.08 5.06
CA GLU A 17 6.56 1.17 4.97
C GLU A 17 5.21 0.61 4.52
N GLU A 18 4.18 0.86 5.31
CA GLU A 18 2.81 0.44 5.03
C GLU A 18 2.29 1.07 3.73
N PRO A 19 1.22 0.52 3.14
CA PRO A 19 0.65 1.06 1.92
C PRO A 19 0.28 2.54 2.03
N PHE A 20 0.74 3.36 1.08
CA PHE A 20 0.50 4.80 1.01
C PHE A 20 0.25 5.26 -0.43
N VAL A 21 -0.24 6.49 -0.57
CA VAL A 21 -0.44 7.16 -1.86
C VAL A 21 0.66 8.18 -2.08
N VAL A 22 1.25 8.17 -3.27
CA VAL A 22 2.34 9.09 -3.60
C VAL A 22 2.38 9.36 -5.10
N GLU A 23 2.90 10.51 -5.49
CA GLU A 23 3.24 10.79 -6.88
C GLU A 23 4.44 9.93 -7.32
N ALA A 24 4.41 9.41 -8.56
CA ALA A 24 5.46 8.50 -9.05
C ALA A 24 6.84 9.14 -9.06
N ALA A 25 6.94 10.41 -9.48
CA ALA A 25 8.21 11.15 -9.52
C ALA A 25 8.79 11.34 -8.10
N SER A 26 7.96 11.74 -7.15
CA SER A 26 8.35 11.96 -5.76
C SER A 26 8.82 10.66 -5.09
N LEU A 27 8.15 9.52 -5.40
CA LEU A 27 8.59 8.21 -4.92
C LEU A 27 9.97 7.84 -5.44
N VAL A 28 10.18 7.99 -6.74
CA VAL A 28 11.47 7.66 -7.39
C VAL A 28 12.59 8.54 -6.82
N GLU A 29 12.38 9.83 -6.67
CA GLU A 29 13.36 10.75 -6.10
C GLU A 29 13.70 10.38 -4.65
N ARG A 30 12.70 10.10 -3.82
CA ARG A 30 12.89 9.67 -2.43
C ARG A 30 13.71 8.38 -2.34
N LEU A 31 13.43 7.39 -3.17
CA LEU A 31 14.15 6.11 -3.18
C LEU A 31 15.58 6.25 -3.72
N ARG A 32 15.79 7.09 -4.74
CA ARG A 32 17.12 7.40 -5.28
C ARG A 32 18.04 8.00 -4.22
N ASN A 33 17.51 8.90 -3.39
CA ASN A 33 18.26 9.53 -2.30
C ASN A 33 18.66 8.55 -1.19
N GLN A 34 18.04 7.36 -1.11
CA GLN A 34 18.45 6.33 -0.16
C GLN A 34 19.69 5.54 -0.61
N HIS A 35 20.12 5.66 -1.87
CA HIS A 35 21.26 4.94 -2.44
C HIS A 35 21.20 3.41 -2.23
N LYS A 36 20.00 2.86 -2.22
CA LYS A 36 19.74 1.41 -2.04
C LYS A 36 19.19 0.81 -3.31
N ARG A 37 19.51 -0.45 -3.53
CA ARG A 37 18.91 -1.21 -4.61
C ARG A 37 17.43 -1.49 -4.30
N VAL A 38 16.55 -1.07 -5.21
CA VAL A 38 15.10 -1.26 -5.10
C VAL A 38 14.59 -1.93 -6.37
N VAL A 39 13.71 -2.91 -6.20
CA VAL A 39 13.02 -3.57 -7.31
C VAL A 39 11.54 -3.18 -7.25
N PHE A 40 11.06 -2.56 -8.33
CA PHE A 40 9.65 -2.22 -8.47
C PHE A 40 8.87 -3.39 -9.06
N VAL A 41 7.78 -3.77 -8.40
CA VAL A 41 6.83 -4.78 -8.84
C VAL A 41 5.41 -4.21 -8.81
N GLY A 42 4.46 -4.89 -9.45
CA GLY A 42 3.07 -4.46 -9.51
C GLY A 42 2.72 -3.69 -10.79
N ASP A 43 1.48 -3.30 -10.93
CA ASP A 43 0.94 -2.66 -12.14
C ASP A 43 1.28 -1.17 -12.26
N GLY A 44 1.62 -0.52 -11.14
CA GLY A 44 2.11 0.86 -11.07
C GLY A 44 3.42 1.10 -11.83
N ILE A 45 4.14 0.04 -12.20
CA ILE A 45 5.39 0.08 -13.00
C ILE A 45 5.27 0.92 -14.27
N LYS A 46 4.11 0.94 -14.92
CA LYS A 46 3.89 1.76 -16.14
C LYS A 46 4.21 3.24 -15.93
N ARG A 47 3.99 3.75 -14.72
CA ARG A 47 4.29 5.15 -14.36
C ARG A 47 5.72 5.35 -13.85
N ILE A 48 6.34 4.28 -13.34
CA ILE A 48 7.68 4.31 -12.75
C ILE A 48 8.75 4.10 -13.83
N ALA A 49 8.54 3.18 -14.77
CA ALA A 49 9.54 2.75 -15.74
C ALA A 49 10.21 3.90 -16.52
N PRO A 50 9.49 4.92 -17.02
CA PRO A 50 10.12 6.04 -17.70
C PRO A 50 11.06 6.87 -16.81
N LEU A 51 10.83 6.86 -15.49
CA LEU A 51 11.57 7.66 -14.52
C LEU A 51 12.87 6.99 -14.07
N VAL A 52 12.99 5.67 -14.24
CA VAL A 52 14.12 4.86 -13.76
C VAL A 52 14.91 4.19 -14.89
N ALA A 53 14.64 4.51 -16.14
CA ALA A 53 15.21 3.81 -17.32
C ALA A 53 16.75 3.80 -17.38
N ALA A 54 17.40 4.77 -16.75
CA ALA A 54 18.87 4.90 -16.71
C ALA A 54 19.43 4.74 -15.27
N ASP A 55 18.66 4.19 -14.35
CA ASP A 55 19.08 4.06 -12.96
C ASP A 55 19.61 2.64 -12.69
N GLU A 56 20.80 2.53 -12.10
CA GLU A 56 21.43 1.25 -11.80
C GLU A 56 20.90 0.60 -10.50
N LEU A 57 20.36 1.41 -9.60
CA LEU A 57 19.86 0.96 -8.29
C LEU A 57 18.34 0.75 -8.29
N LEU A 58 17.60 1.48 -9.12
CA LEU A 58 16.15 1.44 -9.21
C LEU A 58 15.72 0.56 -10.39
N ILE A 59 15.39 -0.69 -10.12
CA ILE A 59 15.22 -1.75 -11.12
C ILE A 59 13.75 -2.09 -11.31
N ILE A 60 13.33 -2.23 -12.54
CA ILE A 60 12.01 -2.77 -12.87
C ILE A 60 12.08 -4.31 -12.80
N GLY A 61 11.22 -4.87 -11.97
CA GLY A 61 11.07 -6.32 -11.83
C GLY A 61 10.46 -6.98 -13.06
N ASP A 62 10.61 -8.30 -13.14
CA ASP A 62 10.07 -9.10 -14.24
C ASP A 62 8.57 -8.86 -14.42
N PRO A 63 8.07 -8.78 -15.68
CA PRO A 63 6.66 -8.60 -15.98
C PRO A 63 5.70 -9.61 -15.31
N ILE A 64 6.18 -10.79 -14.96
CA ILE A 64 5.40 -11.82 -14.25
C ILE A 64 4.88 -11.32 -12.88
N TYR A 65 5.57 -10.35 -12.28
CA TYR A 65 5.22 -9.76 -10.98
C TYR A 65 4.37 -8.49 -11.07
N ARG A 66 3.84 -8.17 -12.26
CA ARG A 66 2.98 -6.98 -12.45
C ARG A 66 1.58 -7.16 -11.91
N ILE A 67 1.06 -8.38 -11.96
CA ILE A 67 -0.31 -8.69 -11.57
C ILE A 67 -0.28 -9.74 -10.47
N PRO A 68 -0.94 -9.50 -9.33
CA PRO A 68 -1.06 -10.49 -8.27
C PRO A 68 -1.74 -11.76 -8.79
N LYS A 69 -1.22 -12.91 -8.39
CA LYS A 69 -1.78 -14.23 -8.73
C LYS A 69 -2.36 -14.89 -7.48
N ALA A 70 -3.53 -15.50 -7.59
CA ALA A 70 -4.15 -16.23 -6.49
C ALA A 70 -3.24 -17.35 -5.95
N SER A 71 -2.48 -18.04 -6.82
CA SER A 71 -1.50 -19.03 -6.40
C SER A 71 -0.39 -18.46 -5.53
N SER A 72 0.10 -17.26 -5.85
CA SER A 72 1.12 -16.60 -5.04
C SER A 72 0.55 -16.17 -3.68
N LEU A 73 -0.70 -15.71 -3.65
CA LEU A 73 -1.40 -15.38 -2.41
C LEU A 73 -1.54 -16.62 -1.51
N LEU A 74 -1.98 -17.76 -2.06
CA LEU A 74 -2.09 -19.02 -1.32
C LEU A 74 -0.74 -19.47 -0.75
N LEU A 75 0.34 -19.38 -1.54
CA LEU A 75 1.68 -19.72 -1.05
C LEU A 75 2.11 -18.80 0.10
N SER A 76 1.81 -17.52 0.02
CA SER A 76 2.11 -16.56 1.09
C SER A 76 1.25 -16.79 2.35
N ALA A 77 0.01 -17.23 2.18
CA ALA A 77 -0.91 -17.51 3.28
C ALA A 77 -0.64 -18.88 3.96
N ARG A 78 0.05 -19.79 3.28
CA ARG A 78 0.29 -21.13 3.78
C ARG A 78 0.85 -21.18 5.20
N PRO A 79 1.89 -20.42 5.60
CA PRO A 79 2.38 -20.45 6.97
C PRO A 79 1.35 -19.98 8.01
N LEU A 80 0.42 -19.09 7.64
CA LEU A 80 -0.67 -18.63 8.50
C LEU A 80 -1.67 -19.78 8.71
N ILE A 81 -2.05 -20.45 7.63
CA ILE A 81 -2.97 -21.61 7.65
C ILE A 81 -2.40 -22.76 8.50
N GLU A 82 -1.10 -23.06 8.33
CA GLU A 82 -0.42 -24.10 9.09
C GLU A 82 -0.37 -23.80 10.60
N ARG A 83 -0.40 -22.54 11.00
CA ARG A 83 -0.51 -22.10 12.41
C ARG A 83 -1.95 -22.00 12.92
N GLY A 84 -2.95 -22.31 12.07
CA GLY A 84 -4.35 -22.16 12.42
C GLY A 84 -4.85 -20.73 12.51
N GLU A 85 -4.09 -19.76 11.95
CA GLU A 85 -4.50 -18.37 11.91
C GLU A 85 -5.59 -18.19 10.85
N SER A 86 -6.73 -17.67 11.28
CA SER A 86 -7.86 -17.32 10.41
C SER A 86 -8.54 -16.06 10.92
N ALA A 87 -9.06 -15.28 10.01
CA ALA A 87 -9.93 -14.14 10.34
C ALA A 87 -11.41 -14.54 10.17
N ASP A 88 -12.28 -13.92 10.94
CA ASP A 88 -13.72 -14.06 10.70
C ASP A 88 -14.05 -13.39 9.36
N PRO A 89 -14.71 -14.08 8.42
CA PRO A 89 -15.12 -13.49 7.16
C PRO A 89 -16.00 -12.24 7.32
N MET A 90 -16.73 -12.12 8.42
CA MET A 90 -17.59 -10.96 8.71
C MET A 90 -16.79 -9.71 9.10
N ASP A 91 -15.56 -9.90 9.60
CA ASP A 91 -14.65 -8.80 9.96
C ASP A 91 -13.76 -8.38 8.80
N MET A 92 -13.83 -9.08 7.65
CA MET A 92 -13.02 -8.76 6.48
C MET A 92 -13.58 -7.53 5.76
N VAL A 93 -12.87 -6.42 5.90
CA VAL A 93 -13.16 -5.18 5.18
C VAL A 93 -12.03 -4.85 4.19
N PRO A 94 -12.32 -4.24 3.03
CA PRO A 94 -11.29 -3.78 2.13
C PRO A 94 -10.39 -2.74 2.80
N TYR A 95 -9.09 -2.82 2.56
CA TYR A 95 -8.15 -1.83 3.07
C TYR A 95 -8.16 -0.59 2.15
N TYR A 96 -8.91 0.43 2.53
CA TYR A 96 -9.00 1.69 1.79
C TYR A 96 -7.85 2.62 2.17
N ILE A 97 -6.80 2.67 1.36
CA ILE A 97 -5.67 3.59 1.54
C ILE A 97 -6.10 5.04 1.27
N ARG A 98 -7.05 5.24 0.34
CA ARG A 98 -7.68 6.52 0.03
C ARG A 98 -9.15 6.45 0.37
N ARG A 99 -9.65 7.47 1.05
CA ARG A 99 -11.07 7.62 1.32
C ARG A 99 -11.86 7.67 0.01
N SER A 100 -13.05 7.10 0.01
CA SER A 100 -13.91 7.13 -1.16
C SER A 100 -14.33 8.57 -1.51
N GLU A 101 -14.56 8.84 -2.79
CA GLU A 101 -15.08 10.14 -3.21
C GLU A 101 -16.42 10.46 -2.54
N ALA A 102 -17.24 9.44 -2.28
CA ALA A 102 -18.51 9.59 -1.58
C ALA A 102 -18.34 10.08 -0.14
N GLU A 103 -17.34 9.55 0.59
CA GLU A 103 -17.01 9.99 1.95
C GLU A 103 -16.50 11.44 1.95
N VAL A 104 -15.62 11.78 1.03
CA VAL A 104 -15.08 13.15 0.90
C VAL A 104 -16.20 14.15 0.59
N LEU A 105 -17.07 13.84 -0.38
CA LEU A 105 -18.21 14.67 -0.74
C LEU A 105 -19.24 14.77 0.39
N TRP A 106 -19.45 13.68 1.13
CA TRP A 106 -20.36 13.67 2.27
C TRP A 106 -19.87 14.59 3.39
N GLU A 107 -18.59 14.53 3.75
CA GLU A 107 -17.99 15.42 4.73
C GLU A 107 -18.01 16.88 4.30
N GLU A 108 -17.70 17.12 3.04
CA GLU A 108 -17.73 18.48 2.48
C GLU A 108 -19.14 19.09 2.58
N LYS A 109 -20.16 18.27 2.39
CA LYS A 109 -21.58 18.65 2.48
C LYS A 109 -22.07 18.85 3.93
N HIS A 110 -21.41 18.23 4.91
CA HIS A 110 -21.82 18.23 6.31
C HIS A 110 -20.81 18.93 7.23
N LYS A 111 -19.85 19.66 6.67
CA LYS A 111 -18.85 20.44 7.43
C LYS A 111 -19.45 21.37 8.46
N ASP A 112 -20.65 21.90 8.19
CA ASP A 112 -21.35 22.84 9.07
C ASP A 112 -22.21 22.15 10.15
N ASN A 113 -22.23 20.80 10.19
CA ASN A 113 -22.97 20.03 11.18
C ASN A 113 -22.11 18.91 11.80
N PRO A 114 -21.26 19.24 12.80
CA PRO A 114 -20.32 18.30 13.42
C PRO A 114 -20.98 17.05 14.04
N ALA A 115 -22.22 17.18 14.52
CA ALA A 115 -22.94 16.05 15.12
C ALA A 115 -23.21 14.90 14.15
N MET A 116 -23.32 15.17 12.85
CA MET A 116 -23.48 14.13 11.85
C MET A 116 -22.16 13.41 11.48
N LEU A 117 -21.02 14.01 11.79
CA LEU A 117 -19.70 13.41 11.53
C LEU A 117 -19.39 12.32 12.57
N GLU A 118 -19.94 12.42 13.79
CA GLU A 118 -19.75 11.45 14.88
C GLU A 118 -20.63 10.19 14.73
N GLU A 119 -21.75 10.29 14.01
CA GLU A 119 -22.68 9.16 13.81
C GLU A 119 -22.30 8.21 12.66
N ASN A 120 -21.23 8.49 11.91
CA ASN A 120 -20.83 7.62 10.80
C ASN A 120 -19.81 6.56 11.27
N PRO A 121 -20.24 5.30 11.52
CA PRO A 121 -19.39 4.24 12.07
C PRO A 121 -18.27 3.78 11.07
N THR A 122 -18.27 4.32 9.84
CA THR A 122 -17.33 3.93 8.79
C THR A 122 -16.06 4.82 8.78
N VAL A 123 -16.03 5.88 9.60
CA VAL A 123 -14.86 6.76 9.70
C VAL A 123 -13.97 6.30 10.85
N THR A 124 -13.25 5.22 10.65
CA THR A 124 -12.07 4.95 11.47
C THR A 124 -10.99 5.94 11.04
N VAL A 125 -10.84 7.02 11.80
CA VAL A 125 -9.71 7.93 11.66
C VAL A 125 -8.47 7.13 12.02
N ILE A 126 -7.72 6.70 11.02
CA ILE A 126 -6.35 6.24 11.23
C ILE A 126 -5.55 7.52 11.48
N GLU A 127 -5.46 7.93 12.73
CA GLU A 127 -4.47 8.92 13.13
C GLU A 127 -3.11 8.40 12.67
N ALA A 128 -2.50 9.13 11.75
CA ALA A 128 -1.12 8.93 11.40
C ALA A 128 -0.33 9.02 12.71
N ALA A 129 0.24 7.90 13.16
CA ALA A 129 1.21 7.89 14.22
C ALA A 129 2.44 8.66 13.73
N GLY A 130 2.34 9.97 13.85
CA GLY A 130 3.43 10.91 13.66
C GLY A 130 4.05 11.19 15.01
N GLU A 131 5.35 11.12 15.05
CA GLU A 131 6.26 11.76 15.99
C GLU A 131 6.35 11.16 17.42
N LYS A 132 7.32 10.26 17.56
CA LYS A 132 8.35 10.46 18.59
C LYS A 132 9.69 9.86 18.14
#